data_2bb4a8c40c18e091891e10c1f9c1130c
#
_entry.id   2bb4a8c40c18e091891e10c1f9c1130c
#
_cell.length_a   1.000
_cell.length_b   1.000
_cell.length_c   1.000
_cell.angle_alpha   90.00
_cell.angle_beta   90.00
_cell.angle_gamma   90.00
#
_symmetry.space_group_name_H-M   'P 1'
#
loop_
_entity.id
_entity.type
_entity.pdbx_description
1 polymer ?
#
loop_
_entity_poly.entity_id
_entity_poly.type
_entity_poly.pdbx_seq_one_letter_code
_entity_poly.pdbx_strand_id
1 'polypeptide(L)'
;MKVVWTRGNDHINFTSANTWFCLGLRGTAKSSFLEHLAMQYIEKDCVVFDLFGSRDGESLAWLRSPYAKDKKILLLKGENVDVKGSFPVKAVDALTLNDVENFDIIISASPLHLNIDQEFFNAARLTDLLYKRLHYKRLVYLVIREAANFYYSRLKVSDNQVAAKANMIYMIREARHVGLALGLDSIRYYAIDIDIRNLSDYMILKSQGVQGLASDLHWLYSYYDPHVVMNVPRQFFIIISKTGALGLGEFPYHTWHKEEKEDIVSEVGLKIEYGEALIEGENKGTFKTVGDKEHSEIVTAYIEGSGMEAIANQKGRSTRTVHVHIVNHNSAVKRSGFCPLCKRTNSSYFNREAVRSKPTLDSSQLLENPEKSA
;
A
#
# COMPACT_ATOMS: atom_id res chain seq x y z
N MET A 1 7.10 26.84 6.63
CA MET A 1 8.21 26.25 5.86
C MET A 1 8.97 27.36 5.14
N LYS A 2 10.29 27.37 5.24
CA LYS A 2 11.16 28.27 4.47
C LYS A 2 11.99 27.44 3.51
N VAL A 3 12.09 27.84 2.25
CA VAL A 3 12.92 27.18 1.24
C VAL A 3 13.81 28.21 0.58
N VAL A 4 15.10 27.91 0.47
CA VAL A 4 16.09 28.68 -0.28
C VAL A 4 16.50 27.82 -1.47
N TRP A 5 16.14 28.26 -2.65
CA TRP A 5 16.50 27.56 -3.88
C TRP A 5 17.99 27.80 -4.20
N THR A 6 18.75 26.73 -4.30
CA THR A 6 20.19 26.74 -4.60
C THR A 6 20.46 26.60 -6.08
N ARG A 7 19.50 26.01 -6.83
CA ARG A 7 19.54 25.86 -8.27
C ARG A 7 18.13 25.93 -8.86
N GLY A 8 17.96 26.73 -9.90
CA GLY A 8 16.63 26.99 -10.45
C GLY A 8 15.77 27.79 -9.48
N ASN A 9 14.49 27.84 -9.75
CA ASN A 9 13.49 28.41 -8.86
C ASN A 9 12.17 27.70 -9.05
N ASP A 10 11.40 27.55 -7.97
CA ASP A 10 10.04 27.03 -8.01
C ASP A 10 9.17 27.72 -6.97
N HIS A 11 7.87 27.76 -7.20
CA HIS A 11 6.91 28.34 -6.30
C HIS A 11 6.02 27.27 -5.69
N ILE A 12 6.16 27.04 -4.39
CA ILE A 12 5.36 26.07 -3.64
C ILE A 12 3.99 26.69 -3.37
N ASN A 13 2.95 26.07 -3.92
CA ASN A 13 1.58 26.51 -3.74
C ASN A 13 0.74 25.43 -3.00
N PHE A 14 0.29 25.74 -1.80
CA PHE A 14 -0.55 24.87 -0.96
C PHE A 14 -2.04 24.91 -1.33
N THR A 15 -2.44 25.70 -2.32
CA THR A 15 -3.80 25.63 -2.89
C THR A 15 -3.86 24.69 -4.09
N SER A 16 -2.75 24.04 -4.43
CA SER A 16 -2.63 23.09 -5.55
C SER A 16 -2.51 21.66 -5.05
N ALA A 17 -3.02 20.74 -5.84
CA ALA A 17 -2.91 19.29 -5.62
C ALA A 17 -1.49 18.81 -5.93
N ASN A 18 -0.55 18.98 -5.01
CA ASN A 18 0.83 18.54 -5.16
C ASN A 18 1.05 17.18 -4.49
N THR A 19 1.93 16.39 -5.08
CA THR A 19 2.41 15.12 -4.51
C THR A 19 3.79 15.32 -3.90
N TRP A 20 3.90 15.06 -2.61
CA TRP A 20 5.12 15.18 -1.80
C TRP A 20 5.63 13.79 -1.42
N PHE A 21 6.86 13.49 -1.74
CA PHE A 21 7.53 12.27 -1.34
C PHE A 21 8.70 12.56 -0.40
N CYS A 22 8.58 12.19 0.87
CA CYS A 22 9.59 12.41 1.91
C CYS A 22 10.40 11.14 2.13
N LEU A 23 11.70 11.19 1.88
CA LEU A 23 12.64 10.09 2.01
C LEU A 23 13.64 10.35 3.11
N GLY A 24 13.91 9.36 3.97
CA GLY A 24 14.91 9.47 5.02
C GLY A 24 14.88 8.33 6.01
N LEU A 25 15.92 8.17 6.80
CA LEU A 25 16.01 7.13 7.81
C LEU A 25 14.95 7.26 8.90
N ARG A 26 14.81 6.23 9.72
CA ARG A 26 13.97 6.28 10.93
C ARG A 26 14.49 7.37 11.89
N GLY A 27 13.56 8.11 12.52
CA GLY A 27 13.90 9.16 13.48
C GLY A 27 14.43 10.47 12.86
N THR A 28 14.30 10.65 11.54
CA THR A 28 14.73 11.88 10.84
C THR A 28 13.64 12.93 10.70
N ALA A 29 12.53 12.78 11.41
CA ALA A 29 11.36 13.69 11.43
C ALA A 29 10.61 13.76 10.07
N LYS A 30 10.46 12.66 9.36
CA LYS A 30 9.64 12.58 8.13
C LYS A 30 8.17 12.83 8.43
N SER A 31 7.62 12.12 9.43
CA SER A 31 6.22 12.26 9.83
C SER A 31 5.91 13.67 10.32
N SER A 32 6.79 14.27 11.13
CA SER A 32 6.66 15.68 11.55
C SER A 32 6.69 16.65 10.36
N PHE A 33 7.45 16.32 9.30
CA PHE A 33 7.45 17.12 8.08
C PHE A 33 6.11 17.01 7.34
N LEU A 34 5.56 15.80 7.20
CA LEU A 34 4.24 15.60 6.56
C LEU A 34 3.12 16.29 7.34
N GLU A 35 3.18 16.27 8.67
CA GLU A 35 2.26 17.03 9.53
C GLU A 35 2.41 18.53 9.35
N HIS A 36 3.64 19.02 9.24
CA HIS A 36 3.87 20.43 8.93
C HIS A 36 3.27 20.83 7.57
N LEU A 37 3.41 19.99 6.55
CA LEU A 37 2.72 20.22 5.26
C LEU A 37 1.20 20.22 5.44
N ALA A 38 0.67 19.27 6.21
CA ALA A 38 -0.77 19.20 6.50
C ALA A 38 -1.28 20.50 7.16
N MET A 39 -0.52 21.07 8.10
CA MET A 39 -0.84 22.38 8.71
C MET A 39 -0.89 23.49 7.67
N GLN A 40 0.05 23.53 6.72
CA GLN A 40 0.06 24.52 5.64
C GLN A 40 -1.17 24.37 4.73
N TYR A 41 -1.61 23.13 4.47
CA TYR A 41 -2.83 22.85 3.71
C TYR A 41 -4.09 23.24 4.52
N ILE A 42 -4.16 22.96 5.81
CA ILE A 42 -5.28 23.35 6.69
C ILE A 42 -5.44 24.89 6.72
N GLU A 43 -4.34 25.65 6.77
CA GLU A 43 -4.35 27.12 6.71
C GLU A 43 -4.92 27.67 5.39
N LYS A 44 -4.99 26.83 4.34
CA LYS A 44 -5.59 27.13 3.05
C LYS A 44 -6.99 26.50 2.87
N ASP A 45 -7.66 26.19 3.97
CA ASP A 45 -8.99 25.58 4.01
C ASP A 45 -9.07 24.20 3.33
N CYS A 46 -7.99 23.45 3.38
CA CYS A 46 -7.98 22.07 2.91
C CYS A 46 -8.41 21.09 4.00
N VAL A 47 -8.98 19.96 3.61
CA VAL A 47 -9.25 18.83 4.51
C VAL A 47 -8.04 17.92 4.55
N VAL A 48 -7.60 17.55 5.73
CA VAL A 48 -6.51 16.58 5.90
C VAL A 48 -7.07 15.20 6.18
N PHE A 49 -6.66 14.23 5.40
CA PHE A 49 -6.83 12.81 5.68
C PHE A 49 -5.48 12.23 6.11
N ASP A 50 -5.35 11.83 7.35
CA ASP A 50 -4.17 11.10 7.84
C ASP A 50 -4.52 9.61 7.91
N LEU A 51 -4.15 8.90 6.88
CA LEU A 51 -4.40 7.47 6.73
C LEU A 51 -3.11 6.72 7.01
N PHE A 52 -3.25 5.61 7.73
CA PHE A 52 -2.17 4.66 7.93
C PHE A 52 -0.96 5.26 8.64
N GLY A 53 -1.04 5.22 9.92
CA GLY A 53 0.13 5.38 10.76
C GLY A 53 0.98 4.11 10.78
N SER A 54 2.10 4.20 11.45
CA SER A 54 2.75 3.02 11.98
C SER A 54 1.79 2.29 12.93
N ARG A 55 2.06 1.01 13.22
CA ARG A 55 1.28 0.23 14.21
C ARG A 55 1.13 0.91 15.57
N ASP A 56 2.00 1.85 15.86
CA ASP A 56 2.06 2.62 17.10
C ASP A 56 1.01 3.76 17.15
N GLY A 57 0.18 3.91 16.13
CA GLY A 57 -0.88 4.93 16.12
C GLY A 57 -0.39 6.36 15.92
N GLU A 58 0.74 6.55 15.25
CA GLU A 58 1.39 7.84 15.04
C GLU A 58 0.45 8.92 14.46
N SER A 59 -0.52 8.51 13.62
CA SER A 59 -1.55 9.42 13.10
C SER A 59 -2.45 10.01 14.20
N LEU A 60 -2.55 9.37 15.37
CA LEU A 60 -3.29 9.92 16.51
C LEU A 60 -2.57 11.10 17.20
N ALA A 61 -1.32 11.39 16.82
CA ALA A 61 -0.58 12.53 17.37
C ALA A 61 -1.30 13.88 17.14
N TRP A 62 -2.13 13.97 16.11
CA TRP A 62 -3.00 15.13 15.88
C TRP A 62 -3.87 15.48 17.10
N LEU A 63 -4.31 14.48 17.87
CA LEU A 63 -5.18 14.67 19.03
C LEU A 63 -4.46 15.37 20.20
N ARG A 64 -3.13 15.37 20.21
CA ARG A 64 -2.27 16.12 21.14
C ARG A 64 -1.91 17.51 20.63
N SER A 65 -2.15 17.78 19.37
CA SER A 65 -1.78 19.05 18.75
C SER A 65 -2.68 20.18 19.21
N PRO A 66 -2.22 21.44 19.13
CA PRO A 66 -3.08 22.61 19.36
C PRO A 66 -4.32 22.61 18.46
N TYR A 67 -4.24 22.01 17.29
CA TYR A 67 -5.33 21.91 16.32
C TYR A 67 -6.50 21.07 16.82
N ALA A 68 -6.27 20.12 17.74
CA ALA A 68 -7.35 19.32 18.33
C ALA A 68 -8.43 20.18 19.03
N LYS A 69 -8.06 21.39 19.50
CA LYS A 69 -8.99 22.33 20.15
C LYS A 69 -9.76 23.18 19.15
N ASP A 70 -9.11 23.60 18.07
CA ASP A 70 -9.60 24.63 17.15
C ASP A 70 -10.12 24.05 15.83
N LYS A 71 -9.90 22.76 15.57
CA LYS A 71 -10.29 22.07 14.34
C LYS A 71 -11.24 20.93 14.62
N LYS A 72 -12.13 20.66 13.67
CA LYS A 72 -13.07 19.54 13.72
C LYS A 72 -12.34 18.27 13.29
N ILE A 73 -12.14 17.34 14.21
CA ILE A 73 -11.45 16.08 13.99
C ILE A 73 -12.46 14.92 13.98
N LEU A 74 -12.37 14.04 13.01
CA LEU A 74 -13.14 12.81 12.89
C LEU A 74 -12.20 11.61 12.94
N LEU A 75 -12.52 10.63 13.77
CA LEU A 75 -11.82 9.34 13.79
C LEU A 75 -12.60 8.31 12.97
N LEU A 76 -11.91 7.57 12.12
CA LEU A 76 -12.47 6.47 11.35
C LEU A 76 -12.04 5.14 11.94
N LYS A 77 -13.00 4.32 12.30
CA LYS A 77 -12.77 2.98 12.85
C LYS A 77 -13.16 1.88 11.86
N GLY A 78 -12.52 0.73 12.00
CA GLY A 78 -12.92 -0.49 11.32
C GLY A 78 -14.14 -1.14 11.94
N GLU A 79 -14.64 -2.18 11.30
CA GLU A 79 -15.69 -3.04 11.84
C GLU A 79 -15.18 -3.79 13.07
N ASN A 80 -16.09 -4.09 14.02
CA ASN A 80 -15.79 -4.81 15.26
C ASN A 80 -14.73 -4.14 16.14
N VAL A 81 -14.57 -2.83 16.03
CA VAL A 81 -13.77 -2.02 16.93
C VAL A 81 -14.69 -1.00 17.60
N ASP A 82 -14.74 -0.97 18.93
CA ASP A 82 -15.44 0.08 19.67
C ASP A 82 -14.44 1.10 20.19
N VAL A 83 -14.71 2.38 19.91
CA VAL A 83 -13.83 3.49 20.27
C VAL A 83 -14.62 4.50 21.09
N LYS A 84 -14.20 4.70 22.34
CA LYS A 84 -14.80 5.64 23.26
C LYS A 84 -13.80 6.76 23.56
N GLY A 85 -14.28 8.01 23.52
CA GLY A 85 -13.47 9.20 23.77
C GLY A 85 -14.26 10.48 23.52
N SER A 86 -13.57 11.62 23.57
CA SER A 86 -14.18 12.94 23.37
C SER A 86 -14.33 13.34 21.89
N PHE A 87 -13.74 12.56 20.97
CA PHE A 87 -13.77 12.87 19.54
C PHE A 87 -14.90 12.15 18.83
N PRO A 88 -15.50 12.74 17.79
CA PRO A 88 -16.42 12.04 16.90
C PRO A 88 -15.77 10.83 16.25
N VAL A 89 -16.48 9.71 16.24
CA VAL A 89 -16.02 8.44 15.66
C VAL A 89 -17.06 7.94 14.66
N LYS A 90 -16.61 7.51 13.49
CA LYS A 90 -17.45 6.84 12.49
C LYS A 90 -16.80 5.56 11.99
N ALA A 91 -17.61 4.58 11.62
CA ALA A 91 -17.13 3.46 10.82
C ALA A 91 -16.75 3.96 9.42
N VAL A 92 -15.71 3.38 8.82
CA VAL A 92 -15.27 3.74 7.45
C VAL A 92 -16.43 3.64 6.46
N ASP A 93 -17.29 2.62 6.60
CA ASP A 93 -18.45 2.40 5.74
C ASP A 93 -19.53 3.46 5.85
N ALA A 94 -19.62 4.14 6.99
CA ALA A 94 -20.57 5.21 7.24
C ALA A 94 -20.05 6.59 6.82
N LEU A 95 -18.81 6.68 6.32
CA LEU A 95 -18.24 7.95 5.87
C LEU A 95 -18.96 8.44 4.61
N THR A 96 -19.36 9.70 4.63
CA THR A 96 -20.04 10.37 3.53
C THR A 96 -19.20 11.53 2.99
N LEU A 97 -19.54 11.99 1.79
CA LEU A 97 -18.92 13.19 1.23
C LEU A 97 -19.16 14.43 2.09
N ASN A 98 -20.32 14.50 2.74
CA ASN A 98 -20.65 15.60 3.64
C ASN A 98 -19.74 15.62 4.88
N ASP A 99 -19.33 14.46 5.39
CA ASP A 99 -18.35 14.40 6.48
C ASP A 99 -17.01 14.97 6.02
N VAL A 100 -16.57 14.60 4.82
CA VAL A 100 -15.31 15.11 4.26
C VAL A 100 -15.32 16.64 4.13
N GLU A 101 -16.48 17.25 3.90
CA GLU A 101 -16.59 18.71 3.80
C GLU A 101 -16.72 19.42 5.14
N ASN A 102 -17.23 18.73 6.16
CA ASN A 102 -17.53 19.31 7.46
C ASN A 102 -16.41 19.15 8.51
N PHE A 103 -15.47 18.27 8.28
CA PHE A 103 -14.30 18.06 9.15
C PHE A 103 -13.04 18.68 8.54
N ASP A 104 -12.12 19.08 9.38
CA ASP A 104 -10.84 19.63 8.97
C ASP A 104 -9.76 18.55 8.92
N ILE A 105 -9.83 17.59 9.84
CA ILE A 105 -8.88 16.47 9.94
C ILE A 105 -9.66 15.18 10.12
N ILE A 106 -9.38 14.21 9.27
CA ILE A 106 -9.96 12.87 9.34
C ILE A 106 -8.83 11.86 9.50
N ILE A 107 -8.90 11.06 10.55
CA ILE A 107 -7.82 10.16 10.96
C ILE A 107 -8.30 8.72 10.87
N SER A 108 -7.51 7.88 10.18
CA SER A 108 -7.68 6.43 10.15
C SER A 108 -6.35 5.77 10.57
N ALA A 109 -6.16 5.63 11.87
CA ALA A 109 -4.92 5.08 12.44
C ALA A 109 -5.02 3.57 12.64
N SER A 110 -3.90 2.85 12.54
CA SER A 110 -3.85 1.39 12.71
C SER A 110 -4.51 0.85 13.99
N PRO A 111 -4.40 1.49 15.17
CA PRO A 111 -5.14 1.04 16.37
C PRO A 111 -6.66 1.11 16.26
N LEU A 112 -7.20 1.85 15.29
CA LEU A 112 -8.65 1.93 15.07
C LEU A 112 -9.17 0.79 14.18
N HIS A 113 -8.33 -0.16 13.81
CA HIS A 113 -8.66 -1.32 12.99
C HIS A 113 -8.34 -2.62 13.74
N LEU A 114 -9.11 -3.66 13.47
CA LEU A 114 -8.93 -4.95 14.13
C LEU A 114 -7.59 -5.61 13.77
N ASN A 115 -7.18 -5.48 12.50
CA ASN A 115 -5.94 -6.01 11.97
C ASN A 115 -5.50 -5.26 10.72
N ILE A 116 -4.30 -5.54 10.26
CA ILE A 116 -3.70 -4.86 9.10
C ILE A 116 -4.46 -5.14 7.78
N ASP A 117 -5.09 -6.30 7.64
CA ASP A 117 -5.84 -6.63 6.43
C ASP A 117 -7.12 -5.81 6.32
N GLN A 118 -7.82 -5.59 7.44
CA GLN A 118 -8.95 -4.68 7.54
C GLN A 118 -8.53 -3.23 7.23
N GLU A 119 -7.35 -2.82 7.71
CA GLU A 119 -6.80 -1.51 7.43
C GLU A 119 -6.59 -1.31 5.91
N PHE A 120 -6.02 -2.28 5.21
CA PHE A 120 -5.88 -2.24 3.75
C PHE A 120 -7.21 -2.25 3.00
N PHE A 121 -8.16 -3.05 3.47
CA PHE A 121 -9.51 -3.09 2.90
C PHE A 121 -10.19 -1.71 3.02
N ASN A 122 -10.13 -1.11 4.20
CA ASN A 122 -10.69 0.21 4.44
C ASN A 122 -9.97 1.30 3.64
N ALA A 123 -8.65 1.17 3.45
CA ALA A 123 -7.89 2.05 2.57
C ALA A 123 -8.40 2.03 1.14
N ALA A 124 -8.62 0.85 0.59
CA ALA A 124 -9.14 0.71 -0.76
C ALA A 124 -10.52 1.39 -0.89
N ARG A 125 -11.39 1.24 0.12
CA ARG A 125 -12.71 1.90 0.15
C ARG A 125 -12.62 3.41 0.25
N LEU A 126 -11.76 3.93 1.12
CA LEU A 126 -11.54 5.38 1.24
C LEU A 126 -10.99 5.96 -0.05
N THR A 127 -10.08 5.27 -0.70
CA THR A 127 -9.54 5.68 -2.00
C THR A 127 -10.64 5.77 -3.06
N ASP A 128 -11.52 4.76 -3.12
CA ASP A 128 -12.64 4.75 -4.06
C ASP A 128 -13.64 5.88 -3.77
N LEU A 129 -13.94 6.15 -2.50
CA LEU A 129 -14.77 7.29 -2.09
C LEU A 129 -14.13 8.61 -2.52
N LEU A 130 -12.85 8.80 -2.26
CA LEU A 130 -12.13 10.02 -2.61
C LEU A 130 -12.05 10.21 -4.13
N TYR A 131 -11.85 9.14 -4.88
CA TYR A 131 -11.79 9.19 -6.34
C TYR A 131 -13.14 9.55 -6.98
N LYS A 132 -14.25 9.01 -6.50
CA LYS A 132 -15.60 9.29 -7.00
C LYS A 132 -16.06 10.73 -6.77
N ARG A 133 -15.32 11.47 -6.00
CA ARG A 133 -15.61 12.83 -5.60
C ARG A 133 -15.13 13.86 -6.65
N LEU A 134 -15.66 13.83 -7.82
CA LEU A 134 -15.22 14.64 -8.98
C LEU A 134 -15.33 16.17 -8.82
N HIS A 135 -15.93 16.69 -7.75
CA HIS A 135 -16.12 18.14 -7.55
C HIS A 135 -15.96 18.52 -6.08
N TYR A 136 -14.73 18.52 -5.59
CA TYR A 136 -14.43 19.00 -4.23
C TYR A 136 -14.62 20.51 -4.10
N LYS A 137 -15.36 20.93 -3.11
CA LYS A 137 -15.37 22.32 -2.69
C LYS A 137 -14.07 22.71 -2.00
N ARG A 138 -13.51 21.78 -1.22
CA ARG A 138 -12.24 21.93 -0.51
C ARG A 138 -11.22 20.95 -1.07
N LEU A 139 -9.97 21.36 -1.23
CA LEU A 139 -8.88 20.47 -1.57
C LEU A 139 -8.64 19.49 -0.41
N VAL A 140 -8.34 18.25 -0.73
CA VAL A 140 -7.99 17.22 0.26
C VAL A 140 -6.48 16.98 0.22
N TYR A 141 -5.84 17.01 1.39
CA TYR A 141 -4.46 16.58 1.55
C TYR A 141 -4.43 15.22 2.25
N LEU A 142 -4.01 14.20 1.53
CA LEU A 142 -3.93 12.83 2.00
C LEU A 142 -2.51 12.52 2.48
N VAL A 143 -2.36 12.21 3.76
CA VAL A 143 -1.10 11.78 4.36
C VAL A 143 -1.06 10.26 4.43
N ILE A 144 0.00 9.65 3.94
CA ILE A 144 0.26 8.21 4.04
C ILE A 144 1.66 8.01 4.61
N ARG A 145 1.70 7.62 5.86
CA ARG A 145 2.94 7.35 6.57
C ARG A 145 3.43 5.95 6.23
N GLU A 146 4.76 5.77 6.23
CA GLU A 146 5.39 4.52 5.83
C GLU A 146 4.79 3.94 4.52
N ALA A 147 4.73 4.80 3.50
CA ALA A 147 4.05 4.52 2.24
C ALA A 147 4.53 3.24 1.55
N ALA A 148 5.71 2.72 1.92
CA ALA A 148 6.18 1.41 1.45
C ALA A 148 5.26 0.25 1.83
N ASN A 149 4.43 0.39 2.86
CA ASN A 149 3.44 -0.63 3.23
C ASN A 149 2.30 -0.70 2.20
N PHE A 150 1.95 0.43 1.58
CA PHE A 150 0.93 0.53 0.54
C PHE A 150 1.49 0.36 -0.86
N TYR A 151 2.50 1.16 -1.19
CA TYR A 151 3.09 1.26 -2.51
C TYR A 151 4.36 0.42 -2.63
N TYR A 152 4.33 -0.75 -2.00
CA TYR A 152 5.48 -1.66 -2.00
C TYR A 152 5.91 -2.02 -3.42
N SER A 153 7.22 -2.09 -3.65
CA SER A 153 7.77 -2.54 -4.92
C SER A 153 7.83 -4.07 -5.03
N ARG A 154 8.06 -4.78 -3.92
CA ARG A 154 8.33 -6.23 -3.94
C ARG A 154 7.59 -7.05 -2.88
N LEU A 155 7.32 -6.49 -1.71
CA LEU A 155 6.75 -7.22 -0.57
C LEU A 155 5.22 -7.11 -0.58
N LYS A 156 4.55 -8.23 -0.78
CA LYS A 156 3.11 -8.38 -0.65
C LYS A 156 2.78 -9.08 0.67
N VAL A 157 1.88 -8.50 1.46
CA VAL A 157 1.44 -9.04 2.76
C VAL A 157 0.04 -9.65 2.65
N SER A 158 -0.88 -8.99 1.92
CA SER A 158 -2.26 -9.47 1.76
C SER A 158 -2.83 -9.15 0.37
N ASP A 159 -3.96 -9.78 0.02
CA ASP A 159 -4.64 -9.50 -1.25
C ASP A 159 -5.33 -8.13 -1.23
N ASN A 160 -5.84 -7.71 -0.08
CA ASN A 160 -6.42 -6.36 0.10
C ASN A 160 -5.38 -5.26 -0.10
N GLN A 161 -4.12 -5.52 0.27
CA GLN A 161 -3.00 -4.62 -0.03
C GLN A 161 -2.81 -4.41 -1.54
N VAL A 162 -3.01 -5.45 -2.36
CA VAL A 162 -2.91 -5.33 -3.83
C VAL A 162 -4.00 -4.42 -4.37
N ALA A 163 -5.23 -4.61 -3.92
CA ALA A 163 -6.36 -3.78 -4.32
C ALA A 163 -6.16 -2.32 -3.89
N ALA A 164 -5.76 -2.08 -2.64
CA ALA A 164 -5.45 -0.76 -2.12
C ALA A 164 -4.35 -0.07 -2.94
N LYS A 165 -3.27 -0.78 -3.25
CA LYS A 165 -2.18 -0.28 -4.10
C LYS A 165 -2.69 0.12 -5.50
N ALA A 166 -3.46 -0.74 -6.16
CA ALA A 166 -3.97 -0.48 -7.51
C ALA A 166 -4.86 0.77 -7.53
N ASN A 167 -5.81 0.87 -6.60
CA ASN A 167 -6.69 2.02 -6.48
C ASN A 167 -5.92 3.31 -6.22
N MET A 168 -4.92 3.25 -5.34
CA MET A 168 -4.10 4.40 -4.99
C MET A 168 -3.24 4.89 -6.16
N ILE A 169 -2.60 3.99 -6.91
CA ILE A 169 -1.80 4.38 -8.09
C ILE A 169 -2.71 5.05 -9.12
N TYR A 170 -3.89 4.48 -9.35
CA TYR A 170 -4.86 5.07 -10.25
C TYR A 170 -5.30 6.47 -9.77
N MET A 171 -5.63 6.61 -8.49
CA MET A 171 -6.02 7.88 -7.89
C MET A 171 -4.92 8.94 -8.00
N ILE A 172 -3.65 8.59 -7.80
CA ILE A 172 -2.54 9.55 -7.90
C ILE A 172 -2.39 10.10 -9.31
N ARG A 173 -2.60 9.28 -10.34
CA ARG A 173 -2.57 9.74 -11.73
C ARG A 173 -3.61 10.82 -12.00
N GLU A 174 -4.77 10.70 -11.36
CA GLU A 174 -5.91 11.62 -11.49
C GLU A 174 -5.96 12.70 -10.38
N ALA A 175 -5.06 12.66 -9.41
CA ALA A 175 -5.10 13.45 -8.18
C ALA A 175 -5.30 14.96 -8.42
N ARG A 176 -4.65 15.50 -9.44
CA ARG A 176 -4.78 16.92 -9.79
C ARG A 176 -6.18 17.28 -10.27
N HIS A 177 -6.82 16.38 -11.01
CA HIS A 177 -8.18 16.62 -11.56
C HIS A 177 -9.25 16.53 -10.47
N VAL A 178 -8.99 15.74 -9.44
CA VAL A 178 -9.94 15.54 -8.32
C VAL A 178 -9.63 16.41 -7.09
N GLY A 179 -8.66 17.32 -7.17
CA GLY A 179 -8.31 18.21 -6.06
C GLY A 179 -7.68 17.48 -4.87
N LEU A 180 -6.84 16.47 -5.13
CA LEU A 180 -6.18 15.65 -4.11
C LEU A 180 -4.67 15.93 -4.09
N ALA A 181 -4.19 16.50 -3.00
CA ALA A 181 -2.77 16.59 -2.70
C ALA A 181 -2.34 15.37 -1.86
N LEU A 182 -1.09 14.96 -1.97
CA LEU A 182 -0.56 13.75 -1.35
C LEU A 182 0.72 14.02 -0.60
N GLY A 183 0.85 13.47 0.60
CA GLY A 183 2.07 13.44 1.39
C GLY A 183 2.45 12.01 1.72
N LEU A 184 3.57 11.56 1.23
CA LEU A 184 4.05 10.19 1.36
C LEU A 184 5.42 10.19 2.03
N ASP A 185 5.69 9.24 2.92
CA ASP A 185 7.04 9.02 3.41
C ASP A 185 7.54 7.60 3.22
N SER A 186 8.85 7.44 3.18
CA SER A 186 9.51 6.13 3.14
C SER A 186 10.91 6.19 3.74
N ILE A 187 11.35 5.04 4.26
CA ILE A 187 12.73 4.86 4.73
C ILE A 187 13.66 4.59 3.54
N ARG A 188 13.17 3.92 2.50
CA ARG A 188 14.00 3.49 1.36
C ARG A 188 13.34 3.89 0.03
N TYR A 189 14.13 4.50 -0.83
CA TYR A 189 13.69 4.93 -2.16
C TYR A 189 13.12 3.76 -2.99
N TYR A 190 13.84 2.65 -3.06
CA TYR A 190 13.43 1.47 -3.85
C TYR A 190 12.35 0.59 -3.18
N ALA A 191 11.95 0.90 -1.96
CA ALA A 191 10.83 0.21 -1.34
C ALA A 191 9.48 0.66 -1.92
N ILE A 192 9.43 1.86 -2.50
CA ILE A 192 8.25 2.45 -3.13
C ILE A 192 8.19 2.08 -4.60
N ASP A 193 6.98 1.87 -5.09
CA ASP A 193 6.69 1.63 -6.49
C ASP A 193 7.22 2.76 -7.38
N ILE A 194 7.72 2.41 -8.57
CA ILE A 194 8.34 3.37 -9.50
C ILE A 194 7.36 4.42 -9.98
N ASP A 195 6.10 4.05 -10.17
CA ASP A 195 5.06 4.99 -10.63
C ASP A 195 4.87 6.12 -9.61
N ILE A 196 4.87 5.80 -8.32
CA ILE A 196 4.73 6.80 -7.25
C ILE A 196 5.92 7.75 -7.22
N ARG A 197 7.14 7.22 -7.35
CA ARG A 197 8.37 8.04 -7.37
C ARG A 197 8.37 9.04 -8.53
N ASN A 198 7.91 8.60 -9.70
CA ASN A 198 7.89 9.41 -10.91
C ASN A 198 6.74 10.43 -10.93
N LEU A 199 5.66 10.20 -10.19
CA LEU A 199 4.52 11.10 -10.10
C LEU A 199 4.67 12.20 -9.04
N SER A 200 5.73 12.16 -8.23
CA SER A 200 5.97 13.16 -7.18
C SER A 200 6.33 14.52 -7.77
N ASP A 201 5.63 15.57 -7.31
CA ASP A 201 5.93 16.96 -7.68
C ASP A 201 7.14 17.50 -6.90
N TYR A 202 7.26 17.07 -5.65
CA TYR A 202 8.35 17.43 -4.74
C TYR A 202 8.89 16.18 -4.04
N MET A 203 10.20 15.99 -4.14
CA MET A 203 10.91 15.00 -3.34
C MET A 203 11.65 15.72 -2.22
N ILE A 204 11.44 15.26 -1.00
CA ILE A 204 12.06 15.79 0.22
C ILE A 204 13.06 14.75 0.73
N LEU A 205 14.30 15.16 0.88
CA LEU A 205 15.34 14.31 1.44
C LEU A 205 15.67 14.76 2.86
N LYS A 206 15.46 13.86 3.78
CA LYS A 206 15.95 13.91 5.16
C LYS A 206 17.26 13.14 5.24
N SER A 207 17.88 13.06 6.41
CA SER A 207 19.14 12.31 6.58
C SER A 207 19.05 10.90 6.00
N GLN A 208 20.03 10.55 5.16
CA GLN A 208 20.16 9.23 4.53
C GLN A 208 21.16 8.32 5.29
N GLY A 209 21.88 8.87 6.28
CA GLY A 209 22.87 8.14 7.07
C GLY A 209 23.94 7.48 6.21
N VAL A 210 24.55 6.45 6.74
CA VAL A 210 25.67 5.72 6.10
C VAL A 210 25.28 4.98 4.81
N GLN A 211 23.98 4.80 4.54
CA GLN A 211 23.53 4.15 3.30
C GLN A 211 23.65 5.08 2.09
N GLY A 212 23.72 6.40 2.33
CA GLY A 212 23.74 7.38 1.25
C GLY A 212 22.48 7.39 0.40
N LEU A 213 22.55 8.03 -0.74
CA LEU A 213 21.46 8.12 -1.70
C LEU A 213 21.32 6.84 -2.53
N ALA A 214 20.10 6.57 -2.98
CA ALA A 214 19.85 5.59 -4.02
C ALA A 214 20.59 5.99 -5.33
N SER A 215 20.99 5.00 -6.14
CA SER A 215 21.78 5.25 -7.38
C SER A 215 21.11 6.27 -8.30
N ASP A 216 19.79 6.23 -8.42
CA ASP A 216 19.01 7.17 -9.24
C ASP A 216 19.14 8.63 -8.77
N LEU A 217 19.59 8.85 -7.53
CA LEU A 217 19.75 10.16 -6.92
C LEU A 217 21.22 10.57 -6.74
N HIS A 218 22.20 9.75 -7.18
CA HIS A 218 23.63 10.05 -7.02
C HIS A 218 24.07 11.34 -7.70
N TRP A 219 23.34 11.79 -8.73
CA TRP A 219 23.59 13.07 -9.39
C TRP A 219 23.51 14.29 -8.42
N LEU A 220 22.81 14.15 -7.28
CA LEU A 220 22.74 15.18 -6.25
C LEU A 220 24.10 15.45 -5.59
N TYR A 221 25.01 14.49 -5.58
CA TYR A 221 26.36 14.67 -5.05
C TYR A 221 27.20 15.66 -5.89
N SER A 222 26.74 16.01 -7.08
CA SER A 222 27.34 17.11 -7.85
C SER A 222 26.93 18.51 -7.33
N TYR A 223 25.94 18.57 -6.45
CA TYR A 223 25.41 19.84 -5.92
C TYR A 223 25.50 19.94 -4.39
N TYR A 224 25.51 18.82 -3.71
CA TYR A 224 25.57 18.75 -2.23
C TYR A 224 26.66 17.79 -1.80
N ASP A 225 27.44 18.22 -0.80
CA ASP A 225 28.44 17.34 -0.18
C ASP A 225 27.73 16.09 0.39
N PRO A 226 28.29 14.86 0.14
CA PRO A 226 27.74 13.63 0.69
C PRO A 226 27.53 13.69 2.21
N HIS A 227 28.40 14.35 2.97
CA HIS A 227 28.25 14.51 4.42
C HIS A 227 27.01 15.31 4.78
N VAL A 228 26.66 16.33 4.02
CA VAL A 228 25.42 17.11 4.20
C VAL A 228 24.20 16.24 3.97
N VAL A 229 24.17 15.47 2.89
CA VAL A 229 23.06 14.58 2.56
C VAL A 229 22.88 13.46 3.60
N MET A 230 24.00 12.92 4.10
CA MET A 230 23.98 11.86 5.10
C MET A 230 23.51 12.35 6.47
N ASN A 231 23.73 13.61 6.80
CA ASN A 231 23.53 14.16 8.14
C ASN A 231 22.58 15.38 8.18
N VAL A 232 21.57 15.42 7.33
CA VAL A 232 20.56 16.49 7.36
C VAL A 232 19.90 16.54 8.74
N PRO A 233 19.98 17.67 9.48
CA PRO A 233 19.35 17.79 10.80
C PRO A 233 17.83 17.66 10.72
N ARG A 234 17.17 17.28 11.84
CA ARG A 234 15.74 16.96 11.88
C ARG A 234 14.82 18.06 11.33
N GLN A 235 15.13 19.32 11.57
CA GLN A 235 14.34 20.47 11.11
C GLN A 235 14.68 20.94 9.68
N PHE A 236 15.73 20.39 9.07
CA PHE A 236 16.15 20.74 7.71
C PHE A 236 15.82 19.63 6.73
N PHE A 237 15.79 19.98 5.46
CA PHE A 237 15.58 19.04 4.36
C PHE A 237 16.19 19.60 3.06
N ILE A 238 16.49 18.69 2.14
CA ILE A 238 16.78 19.01 0.76
C ILE A 238 15.48 18.82 -0.02
N ILE A 239 15.13 19.75 -0.89
CA ILE A 239 13.96 19.68 -1.75
C ILE A 239 14.38 19.60 -3.22
N ILE A 240 13.75 18.70 -3.93
CA ILE A 240 13.86 18.53 -5.36
C ILE A 240 12.47 18.73 -5.95
N SER A 241 12.33 19.73 -6.82
CA SER A 241 11.09 19.95 -7.56
C SER A 241 11.06 19.15 -8.85
N LYS A 242 9.88 18.80 -9.33
CA LYS A 242 9.68 18.21 -10.67
C LYS A 242 10.23 19.06 -11.82
N THR A 243 10.39 20.36 -11.61
CA THR A 243 11.02 21.27 -12.59
C THR A 243 12.54 21.15 -12.64
N GLY A 244 13.14 20.34 -11.74
CA GLY A 244 14.58 20.20 -11.56
C GLY A 244 15.20 21.30 -10.69
N ALA A 245 14.40 22.13 -10.06
CA ALA A 245 14.89 23.08 -9.07
C ALA A 245 15.31 22.34 -7.79
N LEU A 246 16.45 22.78 -7.19
CA LEU A 246 17.00 22.26 -5.95
C LEU A 246 17.03 23.34 -4.88
N GLY A 247 16.73 22.95 -3.65
CA GLY A 247 16.73 23.87 -2.52
C GLY A 247 17.04 23.21 -1.20
N LEU A 248 17.34 24.06 -0.22
CA LEU A 248 17.44 23.71 1.18
C LEU A 248 16.27 24.33 1.91
N GLY A 249 15.61 23.55 2.74
CA GLY A 249 14.45 24.00 3.47
C GLY A 249 14.56 23.76 4.96
N GLU A 250 13.78 24.56 5.70
CA GLU A 250 13.62 24.48 7.16
C GLU A 250 12.13 24.49 7.50
N PHE A 251 11.75 23.69 8.50
CA PHE A 251 10.42 23.70 9.10
C PHE A 251 10.52 23.62 10.62
N PRO A 252 9.56 24.22 11.37
CA PRO A 252 9.54 24.10 12.81
C PRO A 252 9.25 22.65 13.22
N TYR A 253 10.04 22.13 14.15
CA TYR A 253 9.76 20.82 14.76
C TYR A 253 8.60 20.96 15.74
N HIS A 254 7.60 20.12 15.59
CA HIS A 254 6.41 20.13 16.43
C HIS A 254 6.61 19.29 17.69
N THR A 255 6.52 19.89 18.86
CA THR A 255 6.74 19.22 20.15
C THR A 255 5.63 18.23 20.52
N TRP A 256 4.44 18.35 19.93
CA TRP A 256 3.33 17.45 20.13
C TRP A 256 3.48 16.13 19.36
N HIS A 257 4.35 16.10 18.34
CA HIS A 257 4.76 14.89 17.68
C HIS A 257 5.92 14.26 18.45
N LYS A 258 5.61 13.31 19.32
CA LYS A 258 6.61 12.52 20.03
C LYS A 258 6.81 11.20 19.32
N GLU A 259 8.07 10.83 19.07
CA GLU A 259 8.46 9.56 18.48
C GLU A 259 8.69 8.44 19.54
N GLU A 260 8.47 8.75 20.81
CA GLU A 260 8.69 7.81 21.90
C GLU A 260 7.52 6.82 21.99
N LYS A 261 7.82 5.61 22.49
CA LYS A 261 6.89 4.48 22.66
C LYS A 261 5.81 4.76 23.74
N GLU A 262 5.22 5.93 23.72
CA GLU A 262 4.10 6.25 24.58
C GLU A 262 2.84 5.62 24.03
N ASP A 263 1.98 5.15 24.91
CA ASP A 263 0.65 4.71 24.53
C ASP A 263 -0.20 5.93 24.16
N ILE A 264 -0.07 6.37 22.91
CA ILE A 264 -0.79 7.52 22.37
C ILE A 264 -2.29 7.39 22.61
N VAL A 265 -2.85 6.19 22.51
CA VAL A 265 -4.28 5.91 22.69
C VAL A 265 -4.74 6.32 24.07
N SER A 266 -4.03 5.88 25.11
CA SER A 266 -4.35 6.25 26.51
C SER A 266 -4.08 7.72 26.78
N GLU A 267 -3.00 8.28 26.24
CA GLU A 267 -2.63 9.69 26.48
C GLU A 267 -3.68 10.66 25.93
N VAL A 268 -4.30 10.34 24.77
CA VAL A 268 -5.35 11.18 24.17
C VAL A 268 -6.75 10.84 24.71
N GLY A 269 -6.84 9.98 25.72
CA GLY A 269 -8.10 9.63 26.37
C GLY A 269 -9.03 8.75 25.55
N LEU A 270 -8.50 7.99 24.61
CA LEU A 270 -9.25 7.00 23.87
C LEU A 270 -9.23 5.65 24.60
N LYS A 271 -10.37 4.96 24.59
CA LYS A 271 -10.49 3.56 24.96
C LYS A 271 -10.91 2.79 23.73
N ILE A 272 -10.10 1.82 23.33
CA ILE A 272 -10.35 0.97 22.18
C ILE A 272 -10.63 -0.44 22.70
N GLU A 273 -11.80 -0.95 22.38
CA GLU A 273 -12.21 -2.32 22.67
C GLU A 273 -12.34 -3.05 21.34
N TYR A 274 -11.58 -4.10 21.18
CA TYR A 274 -11.67 -4.95 19.99
C TYR A 274 -12.74 -6.03 20.29
N GLY A 275 -13.80 -6.03 19.47
CA GLY A 275 -14.73 -7.14 19.42
C GLY A 275 -13.98 -8.43 19.10
N GLU A 276 -14.57 -9.57 19.42
CA GLU A 276 -14.04 -10.83 18.91
C GLU A 276 -13.88 -10.65 17.41
N ALA A 277 -12.66 -10.86 16.91
CA ALA A 277 -12.49 -11.08 15.50
C ALA A 277 -13.54 -12.12 15.18
N LEU A 278 -14.55 -11.78 14.36
CA LEU A 278 -15.36 -12.80 13.77
C LEU A 278 -14.32 -13.72 13.14
N ILE A 279 -14.03 -14.80 13.85
CA ILE A 279 -13.55 -16.00 13.22
C ILE A 279 -14.77 -16.37 12.39
N GLU A 280 -14.96 -15.59 11.27
CA GLU A 280 -15.91 -15.94 10.25
C GLU A 280 -15.61 -17.38 9.98
N GLY A 281 -16.58 -18.21 10.25
CA GLY A 281 -16.42 -19.61 10.31
C GLY A 281 -15.55 -20.09 9.20
N GLU A 282 -14.47 -20.75 9.59
CA GLU A 282 -13.47 -21.33 8.70
C GLU A 282 -13.06 -20.39 7.57
N ASN A 283 -12.10 -19.56 7.88
CA ASN A 283 -11.35 -18.70 6.94
C ASN A 283 -11.33 -19.26 5.51
N LYS A 284 -12.18 -18.73 4.67
CA LYS A 284 -12.01 -18.88 3.23
C LYS A 284 -10.73 -18.19 2.71
N GLY A 285 -9.91 -17.65 3.60
CA GLY A 285 -8.65 -16.96 3.32
C GLY A 285 -7.45 -17.39 4.15
N THR A 286 -7.58 -18.19 5.20
CA THR A 286 -6.44 -18.94 5.70
C THR A 286 -6.08 -19.94 4.61
N PHE A 287 -4.85 -19.90 4.16
CA PHE A 287 -4.24 -20.96 3.39
C PHE A 287 -4.55 -22.27 4.10
N LYS A 288 -5.65 -22.96 3.76
CA LYS A 288 -5.83 -24.35 4.13
C LYS A 288 -4.59 -25.01 3.57
N THR A 289 -3.64 -25.33 4.41
CA THR A 289 -2.48 -26.12 4.01
C THR A 289 -3.04 -27.33 3.31
N VAL A 290 -2.62 -27.53 2.07
CA VAL A 290 -3.01 -28.72 1.33
C VAL A 290 -2.43 -29.88 2.08
N GLY A 291 -3.27 -30.67 2.74
CA GLY A 291 -2.85 -31.87 3.47
C GLY A 291 -2.40 -32.96 2.52
N ASP A 292 -1.73 -33.97 3.04
CA ASP A 292 -1.16 -35.08 2.26
C ASP A 292 -2.21 -35.78 1.37
N LYS A 293 -3.44 -35.95 1.88
CA LYS A 293 -4.55 -36.51 1.14
C LYS A 293 -4.94 -35.63 -0.07
N GLU A 294 -5.14 -34.35 0.17
CA GLU A 294 -5.50 -33.39 -0.88
C GLU A 294 -4.36 -33.23 -1.91
N HIS A 295 -3.09 -33.19 -1.44
CA HIS A 295 -1.93 -33.22 -2.31
C HIS A 295 -1.94 -34.47 -3.24
N SER A 296 -2.22 -35.66 -2.67
CA SER A 296 -2.34 -36.92 -3.43
C SER A 296 -3.45 -36.84 -4.49
N GLU A 297 -4.60 -36.25 -4.15
CA GLU A 297 -5.74 -36.08 -5.05
C GLU A 297 -5.41 -35.11 -6.21
N ILE A 298 -4.77 -33.98 -5.90
CA ILE A 298 -4.31 -32.98 -6.90
C ILE A 298 -3.35 -33.65 -7.90
N VAL A 299 -2.36 -34.38 -7.37
CA VAL A 299 -1.36 -35.05 -8.20
C VAL A 299 -2.01 -36.15 -9.05
N THR A 300 -2.95 -36.92 -8.49
CA THR A 300 -3.69 -37.96 -9.22
C THR A 300 -4.46 -37.38 -10.39
N ALA A 301 -5.29 -36.37 -10.12
CA ALA A 301 -6.10 -35.75 -11.16
C ALA A 301 -5.23 -35.15 -12.28
N TYR A 302 -4.07 -34.61 -11.92
CA TYR A 302 -3.14 -34.10 -12.93
C TYR A 302 -2.47 -35.17 -13.77
N ILE A 303 -2.09 -36.30 -13.16
CA ILE A 303 -1.54 -37.50 -13.88
C ILE A 303 -2.60 -38.11 -14.81
N GLU A 304 -3.87 -38.10 -14.39
CA GLU A 304 -5.01 -38.58 -15.18
C GLU A 304 -5.40 -37.64 -16.33
N GLY A 305 -4.73 -36.49 -16.45
CA GLY A 305 -4.88 -35.58 -17.58
C GLY A 305 -5.77 -34.36 -17.33
N SER A 306 -6.25 -34.15 -16.09
CA SER A 306 -7.03 -32.97 -15.76
C SER A 306 -6.17 -31.69 -15.85
N GLY A 307 -6.72 -30.63 -16.41
CA GLY A 307 -6.05 -29.31 -16.44
C GLY A 307 -5.93 -28.68 -15.05
N MET A 308 -4.88 -27.89 -14.83
CA MET A 308 -4.66 -27.23 -13.51
C MET A 308 -5.84 -26.37 -13.09
N GLU A 309 -6.50 -25.70 -14.02
CA GLU A 309 -7.65 -24.83 -13.76
C GLU A 309 -8.89 -25.67 -13.35
N ALA A 310 -9.12 -26.80 -14.01
CA ALA A 310 -10.20 -27.73 -13.64
C ALA A 310 -9.99 -28.30 -12.24
N ILE A 311 -8.75 -28.70 -11.90
CA ILE A 311 -8.38 -29.20 -10.58
C ILE A 311 -8.56 -28.08 -9.52
N ALA A 312 -8.14 -26.86 -9.84
CA ALA A 312 -8.27 -25.71 -8.94
C ALA A 312 -9.75 -25.45 -8.59
N ASN A 313 -10.61 -25.42 -9.61
CA ASN A 313 -12.05 -25.23 -9.43
C ASN A 313 -12.68 -26.37 -8.64
N GLN A 314 -12.34 -27.63 -8.94
CA GLN A 314 -12.85 -28.82 -8.24
C GLN A 314 -12.46 -28.83 -6.74
N LYS A 315 -11.26 -28.35 -6.41
CA LYS A 315 -10.73 -28.34 -5.04
C LYS A 315 -10.98 -27.02 -4.30
N GLY A 316 -11.58 -26.03 -4.94
CA GLY A 316 -11.75 -24.68 -4.35
C GLY A 316 -10.41 -24.02 -4.03
N ARG A 317 -9.40 -24.23 -4.88
CA ARG A 317 -8.02 -23.72 -4.72
C ARG A 317 -7.65 -22.80 -5.86
N SER A 318 -6.61 -21.99 -5.66
CA SER A 318 -6.04 -21.22 -6.77
C SER A 318 -5.24 -22.11 -7.71
N THR A 319 -5.23 -21.80 -9.00
CA THR A 319 -4.40 -22.50 -10.01
C THR A 319 -2.92 -22.48 -9.61
N ARG A 320 -2.46 -21.41 -8.96
CA ARG A 320 -1.10 -21.31 -8.42
C ARG A 320 -0.82 -22.34 -7.33
N THR A 321 -1.77 -22.58 -6.42
CA THR A 321 -1.65 -23.61 -5.38
C THR A 321 -1.49 -24.99 -6.01
N VAL A 322 -2.35 -25.34 -6.97
CA VAL A 322 -2.28 -26.59 -7.71
C VAL A 322 -0.92 -26.75 -8.40
N HIS A 323 -0.45 -25.72 -9.10
CA HIS A 323 0.85 -25.71 -9.77
C HIS A 323 2.02 -25.98 -8.80
N VAL A 324 2.03 -25.30 -7.65
CA VAL A 324 3.09 -25.47 -6.62
C VAL A 324 3.15 -26.92 -6.13
N HIS A 325 1.98 -27.55 -5.87
CA HIS A 325 1.94 -28.95 -5.40
C HIS A 325 2.41 -29.93 -6.47
N ILE A 326 2.11 -29.70 -7.74
CA ILE A 326 2.60 -30.50 -8.86
C ILE A 326 4.11 -30.36 -9.04
N VAL A 327 4.63 -29.13 -8.99
CA VAL A 327 6.08 -28.87 -9.09
C VAL A 327 6.85 -29.49 -7.90
N ASN A 328 6.33 -29.35 -6.69
CA ASN A 328 6.94 -29.93 -5.50
C ASN A 328 6.95 -31.47 -5.56
N HIS A 329 5.85 -32.09 -6.02
CA HIS A 329 5.79 -33.53 -6.24
C HIS A 329 6.88 -33.98 -7.22
N ASN A 330 6.94 -33.38 -8.40
CA ASN A 330 7.93 -33.73 -9.43
C ASN A 330 9.37 -33.53 -8.96
N SER A 331 9.62 -32.45 -8.22
CA SER A 331 10.94 -32.17 -7.64
C SER A 331 11.34 -33.19 -6.56
N ALA A 332 10.38 -33.66 -5.76
CA ALA A 332 10.60 -34.69 -4.76
C ALA A 332 10.90 -36.05 -5.42
N VAL A 333 10.09 -36.47 -6.41
CA VAL A 333 10.30 -37.69 -7.15
C VAL A 333 11.65 -37.69 -7.88
N LYS A 334 12.03 -36.54 -8.48
CA LYS A 334 13.34 -36.41 -9.15
C LYS A 334 14.52 -36.51 -8.18
N ARG A 335 14.39 -36.01 -6.93
CA ARG A 335 15.47 -36.02 -5.94
C ARG A 335 15.62 -37.33 -5.19
N SER A 336 14.51 -37.94 -4.78
CA SER A 336 14.50 -39.07 -3.85
C SER A 336 13.81 -40.31 -4.39
N GLY A 337 13.39 -40.30 -5.66
CA GLY A 337 12.68 -41.39 -6.30
C GLY A 337 11.20 -41.54 -5.91
N PHE A 338 10.74 -40.79 -4.92
CA PHE A 338 9.34 -40.78 -4.49
C PHE A 338 8.94 -39.43 -3.84
N CYS A 339 7.64 -39.16 -3.85
CA CYS A 339 7.10 -38.00 -3.13
C CYS A 339 6.77 -38.39 -1.67
N PRO A 340 7.32 -37.70 -0.64
CA PRO A 340 7.06 -38.05 0.76
C PRO A 340 5.59 -37.82 1.16
N LEU A 341 4.86 -36.89 0.50
CA LEU A 341 3.47 -36.56 0.83
C LEU A 341 2.47 -37.59 0.29
N CYS A 342 2.61 -38.00 -0.96
CA CYS A 342 1.66 -38.95 -1.58
C CYS A 342 2.25 -40.37 -1.81
N LYS A 343 3.49 -40.60 -1.41
CA LYS A 343 4.21 -41.91 -1.55
C LYS A 343 4.38 -42.42 -3.00
N ARG A 344 4.08 -41.59 -3.99
CA ARG A 344 4.18 -41.96 -5.40
C ARG A 344 5.59 -41.83 -5.94
N THR A 345 5.94 -42.72 -6.87
CA THR A 345 7.24 -42.73 -7.55
C THR A 345 7.17 -42.17 -8.97
N ASN A 346 5.97 -42.02 -9.52
CA ASN A 346 5.76 -41.54 -10.89
C ASN A 346 5.76 -40.00 -10.95
N SER A 347 6.62 -39.43 -11.78
CA SER A 347 6.60 -38.03 -12.15
C SER A 347 5.38 -37.73 -13.05
N SER A 348 4.68 -36.65 -12.79
CA SER A 348 3.56 -36.19 -13.63
C SER A 348 3.99 -35.77 -15.06
N TYR A 349 5.29 -35.59 -15.31
CA TYR A 349 5.79 -35.27 -16.65
C TYR A 349 5.75 -36.45 -17.62
N PHE A 350 5.92 -37.69 -17.14
CA PHE A 350 5.96 -38.88 -18.01
C PHE A 350 4.63 -39.16 -18.71
N ASN A 351 3.50 -38.90 -18.08
CA ASN A 351 2.20 -39.17 -18.67
C ASN A 351 1.71 -38.11 -19.67
N ARG A 352 2.27 -36.89 -19.64
CA ARG A 352 1.90 -35.87 -20.63
C ARG A 352 2.48 -36.10 -22.01
N GLU A 353 3.63 -36.73 -22.12
CA GLU A 353 4.18 -37.13 -23.41
C GLU A 353 3.36 -38.28 -24.04
N ALA A 354 2.88 -39.21 -23.22
CA ALA A 354 1.99 -40.27 -23.67
C ALA A 354 0.60 -39.80 -24.14
N VAL A 355 0.09 -38.68 -23.54
CA VAL A 355 -1.20 -38.10 -23.96
C VAL A 355 -1.04 -37.22 -25.21
N ARG A 356 0.14 -36.63 -25.43
CA ARG A 356 0.44 -35.87 -26.64
C ARG A 356 0.69 -36.79 -27.87
N SER A 357 0.96 -38.07 -27.65
CA SER A 357 1.14 -39.06 -28.72
C SER A 357 -0.15 -39.74 -29.18
N LYS A 358 -1.34 -39.35 -28.70
CA LYS A 358 -2.58 -39.73 -29.37
C LYS A 358 -2.62 -39.00 -30.72
N PRO A 359 -2.77 -39.72 -31.83
CA PRO A 359 -2.72 -39.13 -33.17
C PRO A 359 -3.80 -38.04 -33.27
N THR A 360 -3.37 -36.85 -33.57
CA THR A 360 -4.24 -35.80 -34.12
C THR A 360 -4.95 -36.42 -35.32
N LEU A 361 -6.26 -36.49 -35.26
CA LEU A 361 -7.09 -36.77 -36.43
C LEU A 361 -6.61 -35.88 -37.57
N ASP A 362 -6.19 -36.52 -38.62
CA ASP A 362 -5.62 -35.95 -39.80
C ASP A 362 -6.59 -34.93 -40.40
N SER A 363 -6.21 -33.67 -40.41
CA SER A 363 -6.98 -32.56 -40.98
C SER A 363 -7.12 -32.65 -42.53
N SER A 364 -6.65 -33.75 -43.14
CA SER A 364 -6.77 -33.99 -44.57
C SER A 364 -8.14 -34.56 -44.99
N GLN A 365 -9.05 -34.91 -44.07
CA GLN A 365 -10.39 -35.41 -44.41
C GLN A 365 -11.51 -34.38 -44.40
N LEU A 366 -11.20 -33.09 -44.26
CA LEU A 366 -12.20 -32.00 -44.27
C LEU A 366 -12.17 -31.15 -45.55
N LEU A 367 -11.48 -31.60 -46.59
CA LEU A 367 -11.41 -30.89 -47.88
C LEU A 367 -11.87 -31.80 -49.06
N GLU A 368 -12.98 -32.52 -48.90
CA GLU A 368 -13.69 -33.05 -50.06
C GLU A 368 -15.18 -32.79 -49.86
N ASN A 369 -15.65 -31.69 -50.41
CA ASN A 369 -16.86 -31.66 -51.22
C ASN A 369 -16.93 -30.32 -51.98
N PRO A 370 -16.69 -30.34 -53.27
CA PRO A 370 -17.01 -29.25 -54.15
C PRO A 370 -18.44 -29.34 -54.64
N GLU A 371 -18.97 -28.18 -54.92
CA GLU A 371 -19.97 -27.90 -55.94
C GLU A 371 -20.98 -28.98 -56.31
N LYS A 372 -22.25 -28.70 -56.05
CA LYS A 372 -23.27 -28.77 -57.14
C LYS A 372 -24.56 -28.08 -56.75
N SER A 373 -24.82 -27.10 -57.58
CA SER A 373 -26.07 -26.81 -58.27
C SER A 373 -27.11 -25.91 -57.61
N ALA A 374 -27.36 -24.95 -58.42
CA ALA A 374 -28.51 -24.12 -58.75
C ALA A 374 -28.59 -22.76 -58.03
#